data_a5cc6da6cfcd785f170c649485187e20
#
_entry.id   a5cc6da6cfcd785f170c649485187e20
#
_cell.length_a   1.000
_cell.length_b   1.000
_cell.length_c   1.000
_cell.angle_alpha   90.00
_cell.angle_beta   90.00
_cell.angle_gamma   90.00
#
_symmetry.space_group_name_H-M   'P 1'
#
loop_
_entity.id
_entity.type
_entity.pdbx_description
1 polymer ?
#
loop_
_entity_poly.entity_id
_entity_poly.type
_entity_poly.pdbx_seq_one_letter_code
_entity_poly.pdbx_strand_id
1 'polypeptide(L)'
;MNFDLIIFDCDGVLVDSEVISCRAHADTLTRYGYPITADQVLERFLGRSMRQANLEIEAELGRSLPENFPSEVYAEIFRLFAVSLEATPYIVETLDTIAQPVCVASSGPPDKISASLNRVGLYDRFAPHIFSAVQVKHGKPAPDLFLFAAEQMAMSPKQCLVIEDSAAGIAAARAAGMTVLGFHGGSHCRPGYADTLRAAGAAATFDDMRELARLIADLALDAQPHTPHRPREGREDEK
;
A
#
# COMPACT_ATOMS: atom_id res chain seq x y z
N MET A 1 -9.62 19.57 5.37
CA MET A 1 -9.93 18.99 4.01
C MET A 1 -10.78 17.75 4.24
N ASN A 2 -11.87 17.57 3.52
CA ASN A 2 -12.54 16.28 3.55
C ASN A 2 -11.89 15.40 2.47
N PHE A 3 -11.61 14.15 2.81
CA PHE A 3 -11.25 13.16 1.81
C PHE A 3 -12.52 12.54 1.24
N ASP A 4 -12.62 12.54 -0.08
CA ASP A 4 -13.80 12.05 -0.80
C ASP A 4 -13.53 10.66 -1.43
N LEU A 5 -12.28 10.18 -1.36
CA LEU A 5 -11.85 8.85 -1.81
C LEU A 5 -10.73 8.32 -0.92
N ILE A 6 -10.80 7.05 -0.53
CA ILE A 6 -9.72 6.34 0.13
C ILE A 6 -9.16 5.30 -0.84
N ILE A 7 -7.87 5.39 -1.15
CA ILE A 7 -7.16 4.48 -2.05
C ILE A 7 -6.28 3.55 -1.22
N PHE A 8 -6.53 2.27 -1.27
CA PHE A 8 -5.74 1.27 -0.55
C PHE A 8 -4.70 0.63 -1.48
N ASP A 9 -3.48 0.47 -1.01
CA ASP A 9 -2.64 -0.59 -1.55
C ASP A 9 -3.23 -1.96 -1.19
N CYS A 10 -2.78 -3.01 -1.87
CA CYS A 10 -3.28 -4.37 -1.65
C CYS A 10 -2.36 -5.16 -0.73
N ASP A 11 -1.12 -5.39 -1.20
CA ASP A 11 -0.15 -6.24 -0.54
C ASP A 11 0.41 -5.53 0.70
N GLY A 12 0.39 -6.17 1.87
CA GLY A 12 0.83 -5.57 3.13
C GLY A 12 -0.15 -4.58 3.78
N VAL A 13 -1.24 -4.20 3.07
CA VAL A 13 -2.28 -3.29 3.58
C VAL A 13 -3.62 -3.99 3.74
N LEU A 14 -4.20 -4.52 2.66
CA LEU A 14 -5.47 -5.26 2.70
C LEU A 14 -5.26 -6.73 3.05
N VAL A 15 -4.14 -7.30 2.61
CA VAL A 15 -3.75 -8.69 2.82
C VAL A 15 -2.33 -8.78 3.36
N ASP A 16 -2.07 -9.69 4.28
CA ASP A 16 -0.73 -9.92 4.84
C ASP A 16 0.07 -10.90 3.97
N SER A 17 0.47 -10.41 2.79
CA SER A 17 1.03 -11.21 1.70
C SER A 17 2.54 -11.19 1.59
N GLU A 18 3.24 -10.19 2.18
CA GLU A 18 4.66 -9.92 1.92
C GLU A 18 5.57 -11.07 2.40
N VAL A 19 5.37 -11.59 3.62
CA VAL A 19 6.15 -12.72 4.15
C VAL A 19 5.93 -13.98 3.31
N ILE A 20 4.70 -14.20 2.83
CA ILE A 20 4.37 -15.35 1.98
C ILE A 20 5.05 -15.21 0.62
N SER A 21 5.03 -14.00 0.03
CA SER A 21 5.71 -13.70 -1.24
C SER A 21 7.23 -13.86 -1.13
N CYS A 22 7.82 -13.39 -0.04
CA CYS A 22 9.26 -13.59 0.24
C CYS A 22 9.61 -15.07 0.39
N ARG A 23 8.75 -15.87 1.04
CA ARG A 23 8.92 -17.32 1.15
C ARG A 23 8.87 -18.00 -0.21
N ALA A 24 7.88 -17.71 -1.05
CA ALA A 24 7.77 -18.25 -2.39
C ALA A 24 9.02 -17.96 -3.23
N HIS A 25 9.53 -16.73 -3.13
CA HIS A 25 10.75 -16.31 -3.82
C HIS A 25 11.96 -17.08 -3.31
N ALA A 26 12.16 -17.19 -1.99
CA ALA A 26 13.25 -17.92 -1.37
C ALA A 26 13.23 -19.42 -1.72
N ASP A 27 12.07 -20.07 -1.65
CA ASP A 27 11.90 -21.48 -1.99
C ASP A 27 12.23 -21.72 -3.47
N THR A 28 11.81 -20.82 -4.35
CA THR A 28 12.12 -20.91 -5.79
C THR A 28 13.61 -20.69 -6.05
N LEU A 29 14.23 -19.67 -5.49
CA LEU A 29 15.67 -19.39 -5.62
C LEU A 29 16.52 -20.59 -5.14
N THR A 30 16.13 -21.19 -4.04
CA THR A 30 16.82 -22.36 -3.49
C THR A 30 16.78 -23.53 -4.46
N ARG A 31 15.64 -23.78 -5.14
CA ARG A 31 15.54 -24.80 -6.21
C ARG A 31 16.48 -24.53 -7.38
N TYR A 32 16.76 -23.26 -7.65
CA TYR A 32 17.68 -22.86 -8.71
C TYR A 32 19.15 -22.70 -8.26
N GLY A 33 19.48 -23.20 -7.07
CA GLY A 33 20.83 -23.24 -6.56
C GLY A 33 21.34 -21.97 -5.89
N TYR A 34 20.41 -21.07 -5.51
CA TYR A 34 20.71 -19.91 -4.68
C TYR A 34 20.03 -20.09 -3.31
N PRO A 35 20.68 -20.72 -2.33
CA PRO A 35 20.11 -20.98 -1.01
C PRO A 35 19.96 -19.65 -0.26
N ILE A 36 18.71 -19.28 0.01
CA ILE A 36 18.34 -18.06 0.73
C ILE A 36 17.08 -18.33 1.55
N THR A 37 16.97 -17.72 2.72
CA THR A 37 15.76 -17.82 3.56
C THR A 37 14.77 -16.70 3.23
N ALA A 38 13.49 -16.89 3.61
CA ALA A 38 12.46 -15.85 3.46
C ALA A 38 12.83 -14.57 4.21
N ASP A 39 13.40 -14.67 5.42
CA ASP A 39 13.86 -13.51 6.18
C ASP A 39 14.99 -12.74 5.45
N GLN A 40 15.90 -13.46 4.81
CA GLN A 40 16.97 -12.81 4.01
C GLN A 40 16.42 -12.15 2.75
N VAL A 41 15.40 -12.75 2.11
CA VAL A 41 14.70 -12.11 0.98
C VAL A 41 14.00 -10.84 1.46
N LEU A 42 13.29 -10.91 2.58
CA LEU A 42 12.61 -9.77 3.18
C LEU A 42 13.60 -8.64 3.52
N GLU A 43 14.70 -8.96 4.19
CA GLU A 43 15.70 -7.98 4.61
C GLU A 43 16.37 -7.28 3.43
N ARG A 44 16.70 -8.03 2.37
CA ARG A 44 17.47 -7.53 1.23
C ARG A 44 16.61 -6.85 0.17
N PHE A 45 15.37 -7.30 -0.03
CA PHE A 45 14.59 -6.98 -1.22
C PHE A 45 13.23 -6.36 -0.94
N LEU A 46 12.82 -6.19 0.34
CA LEU A 46 11.55 -5.54 0.67
C LEU A 46 11.44 -4.15 0.01
N GLY A 47 10.31 -3.88 -0.63
CA GLY A 47 10.05 -2.62 -1.33
C GLY A 47 10.77 -2.47 -2.69
N ARG A 48 11.51 -3.48 -3.12
CA ARG A 48 12.17 -3.52 -4.45
C ARG A 48 11.36 -4.38 -5.42
N SER A 49 11.44 -4.06 -6.71
CA SER A 49 10.81 -4.92 -7.71
C SER A 49 11.52 -6.27 -7.79
N MET A 50 10.76 -7.34 -8.05
CA MET A 50 11.32 -8.69 -8.28
C MET A 50 12.43 -8.67 -9.35
N ARG A 51 12.27 -7.84 -10.40
CA ARG A 51 13.28 -7.69 -11.45
C ARG A 51 14.61 -7.18 -10.89
N GLN A 52 14.58 -6.17 -10.00
CA GLN A 52 15.80 -5.62 -9.40
C GLN A 52 16.48 -6.63 -8.47
N ALA A 53 15.67 -7.34 -7.66
CA ALA A 53 16.17 -8.43 -6.81
C ALA A 53 16.83 -9.53 -7.64
N ASN A 54 16.20 -9.97 -8.73
CA ASN A 54 16.73 -11.02 -9.59
C ASN A 54 18.05 -10.62 -10.26
N LEU A 55 18.19 -9.38 -10.71
CA LEU A 55 19.46 -8.90 -11.32
C LEU A 55 20.63 -8.94 -10.33
N GLU A 56 20.41 -8.62 -9.06
CA GLU A 56 21.43 -8.72 -8.01
C GLU A 56 21.80 -10.19 -7.75
N ILE A 57 20.80 -11.06 -7.66
CA ILE A 57 20.99 -12.50 -7.46
C ILE A 57 21.75 -13.13 -8.66
N GLU A 58 21.41 -12.76 -9.89
CA GLU A 58 22.11 -13.22 -11.09
C GLU A 58 23.59 -12.82 -11.08
N ALA A 59 23.88 -11.58 -10.63
CA ALA A 59 25.27 -11.12 -10.49
C ALA A 59 26.03 -11.95 -9.43
N GLU A 60 25.41 -12.30 -8.31
CA GLU A 60 26.01 -13.15 -7.29
C GLU A 60 26.16 -14.62 -7.74
N LEU A 61 25.20 -15.13 -8.52
CA LEU A 61 25.25 -16.48 -9.09
C LEU A 61 26.29 -16.61 -10.23
N GLY A 62 26.68 -15.49 -10.85
CA GLY A 62 27.51 -15.49 -12.05
C GLY A 62 26.83 -16.09 -13.29
N ARG A 63 25.50 -16.20 -13.27
CA ARG A 63 24.68 -16.70 -14.38
C ARG A 63 23.25 -16.13 -14.31
N SER A 64 22.57 -16.09 -15.44
CA SER A 64 21.17 -15.70 -15.49
C SER A 64 20.24 -16.76 -14.86
N LEU A 65 19.17 -16.30 -14.26
CA LEU A 65 18.02 -17.14 -13.91
C LEU A 65 17.28 -17.55 -15.19
N PRO A 66 16.63 -18.72 -15.22
CA PRO A 66 15.86 -19.15 -16.39
C PRO A 66 14.73 -18.16 -16.72
N GLU A 67 14.37 -18.09 -18.00
CA GLU A 67 13.30 -17.19 -18.48
C GLU A 67 11.95 -17.43 -17.79
N ASN A 68 11.66 -18.68 -17.41
CA ASN A 68 10.44 -19.06 -16.71
C ASN A 68 10.50 -18.81 -15.18
N PHE A 69 11.64 -18.36 -14.63
CA PHE A 69 11.79 -18.14 -13.18
C PHE A 69 10.72 -17.24 -12.58
N PRO A 70 10.38 -16.06 -13.16
CA PRO A 70 9.31 -15.22 -12.60
C PRO A 70 7.94 -15.92 -12.55
N SER A 71 7.60 -16.69 -13.58
CA SER A 71 6.34 -17.43 -13.60
C SER A 71 6.29 -18.56 -12.57
N GLU A 72 7.41 -19.21 -12.28
CA GLU A 72 7.48 -20.20 -11.20
C GLU A 72 7.35 -19.58 -9.81
N VAL A 73 7.94 -18.39 -9.58
CA VAL A 73 7.73 -17.64 -8.35
C VAL A 73 6.25 -17.30 -8.17
N TYR A 74 5.58 -16.80 -9.22
CA TYR A 74 4.15 -16.51 -9.17
C TYR A 74 3.31 -17.77 -8.91
N ALA A 75 3.62 -18.89 -9.56
CA ALA A 75 2.93 -20.15 -9.31
C ALA A 75 3.04 -20.59 -7.84
N GLU A 76 4.22 -20.42 -7.24
CA GLU A 76 4.43 -20.72 -5.83
C GLU A 76 3.70 -19.72 -4.91
N ILE A 77 3.68 -18.43 -5.25
CA ILE A 77 2.87 -17.43 -4.53
C ILE A 77 1.39 -17.85 -4.53
N PHE A 78 0.81 -18.15 -5.69
CA PHE A 78 -0.60 -18.57 -5.77
C PHE A 78 -0.88 -19.84 -4.97
N ARG A 79 0.05 -20.81 -5.01
CA ARG A 79 -0.08 -22.03 -4.21
C ARG A 79 -0.10 -21.75 -2.71
N LEU A 80 0.77 -20.85 -2.24
CA LEU A 80 0.83 -20.48 -0.82
C LEU A 80 -0.36 -19.59 -0.42
N PHE A 81 -0.77 -18.67 -1.27
CA PHE A 81 -1.95 -17.83 -1.03
C PHE A 81 -3.21 -18.67 -0.82
N ALA A 82 -3.40 -19.71 -1.63
CA ALA A 82 -4.56 -20.59 -1.52
C ALA A 82 -4.71 -21.25 -0.13
N VAL A 83 -3.60 -21.43 0.61
CA VAL A 83 -3.61 -22.12 1.89
C VAL A 83 -3.38 -21.21 3.10
N SER A 84 -2.63 -20.12 2.95
CA SER A 84 -2.14 -19.36 4.10
C SER A 84 -2.33 -17.83 4.01
N LEU A 85 -2.86 -17.29 2.90
CA LEU A 85 -3.10 -15.85 2.84
C LEU A 85 -4.28 -15.48 3.73
N GLU A 86 -4.07 -14.48 4.57
CA GLU A 86 -5.05 -13.89 5.47
C GLU A 86 -5.25 -12.41 5.17
N ALA A 87 -6.43 -11.89 5.51
CA ALA A 87 -6.68 -10.46 5.52
C ALA A 87 -5.87 -9.81 6.64
N THR A 88 -5.49 -8.55 6.43
CA THR A 88 -4.93 -7.74 7.51
C THR A 88 -5.92 -7.70 8.68
N PRO A 89 -5.45 -7.88 9.93
CA PRO A 89 -6.33 -7.88 11.09
C PRO A 89 -7.24 -6.64 11.13
N TYR A 90 -8.52 -6.86 11.39
CA TYR A 90 -9.57 -5.83 11.53
C TYR A 90 -9.88 -5.02 10.25
N ILE A 91 -9.34 -5.38 9.09
CA ILE A 91 -9.58 -4.62 7.84
C ILE A 91 -11.06 -4.64 7.44
N VAL A 92 -11.75 -5.77 7.60
CA VAL A 92 -13.18 -5.90 7.24
C VAL A 92 -14.02 -4.96 8.08
N GLU A 93 -13.87 -5.00 9.41
CA GLU A 93 -14.56 -4.14 10.35
C GLU A 93 -14.25 -2.67 10.12
N THR A 94 -12.99 -2.36 9.79
CA THR A 94 -12.56 -1.00 9.49
C THR A 94 -13.21 -0.48 8.22
N LEU A 95 -13.26 -1.28 7.16
CA LEU A 95 -13.93 -0.91 5.91
C LEU A 95 -15.43 -0.64 6.12
N ASP A 96 -16.08 -1.30 7.09
CA ASP A 96 -17.49 -1.05 7.43
C ASP A 96 -17.71 0.31 8.12
N THR A 97 -16.67 0.92 8.67
CA THR A 97 -16.74 2.24 9.31
C THR A 97 -16.42 3.39 8.36
N ILE A 98 -15.82 3.11 7.19
CA ILE A 98 -15.44 4.11 6.20
C ILE A 98 -16.66 4.45 5.34
N ALA A 99 -17.09 5.72 5.38
CA ALA A 99 -18.21 6.20 4.59
C ALA A 99 -17.85 6.62 3.16
N GLN A 100 -16.57 6.93 2.91
CA GLN A 100 -16.06 7.35 1.62
C GLN A 100 -16.02 6.19 0.62
N PRO A 101 -16.15 6.44 -0.68
CA PRO A 101 -15.77 5.50 -1.72
C PRO A 101 -14.36 4.98 -1.51
N VAL A 102 -14.15 3.70 -1.81
CA VAL A 102 -12.84 3.04 -1.70
C VAL A 102 -12.42 2.43 -3.03
N CYS A 103 -11.13 2.35 -3.28
CA CYS A 103 -10.58 1.62 -4.41
C CYS A 103 -9.22 1.01 -4.05
N VAL A 104 -8.74 0.09 -4.90
CA VAL A 104 -7.42 -0.54 -4.77
C VAL A 104 -6.49 0.01 -5.85
N ALA A 105 -5.23 0.30 -5.48
CA ALA A 105 -4.16 0.68 -6.39
C ALA A 105 -2.87 -0.08 -6.03
N SER A 106 -2.64 -1.23 -6.68
CA SER A 106 -1.58 -2.18 -6.36
C SER A 106 -0.50 -2.27 -7.44
N SER A 107 0.74 -2.52 -7.02
CA SER A 107 1.86 -2.83 -7.91
C SER A 107 1.78 -4.23 -8.53
N GLY A 108 0.93 -5.11 -7.98
CA GLY A 108 0.73 -6.48 -8.47
C GLY A 108 0.00 -6.54 -9.82
N PRO A 109 0.15 -7.64 -10.57
CA PRO A 109 -0.67 -7.89 -11.76
C PRO A 109 -2.12 -8.20 -11.37
N PRO A 110 -3.11 -7.98 -12.28
CA PRO A 110 -4.54 -8.10 -11.98
C PRO A 110 -4.97 -9.46 -11.44
N ASP A 111 -4.38 -10.53 -11.94
CA ASP A 111 -4.67 -11.91 -11.51
C ASP A 111 -4.22 -12.16 -10.06
N LYS A 112 -3.05 -11.64 -9.66
CA LYS A 112 -2.58 -11.72 -8.28
C LYS A 112 -3.49 -10.92 -7.35
N ILE A 113 -3.84 -9.68 -7.70
CA ILE A 113 -4.73 -8.83 -6.89
C ILE A 113 -6.09 -9.51 -6.72
N SER A 114 -6.67 -10.01 -7.83
CA SER A 114 -7.96 -10.71 -7.79
C SER A 114 -7.90 -11.97 -6.94
N ALA A 115 -6.86 -12.78 -7.07
CA ALA A 115 -6.68 -13.99 -6.27
C ALA A 115 -6.55 -13.67 -4.78
N SER A 116 -5.76 -12.63 -4.43
CA SER A 116 -5.57 -12.17 -3.05
C SER A 116 -6.89 -11.73 -2.43
N LEU A 117 -7.60 -10.82 -3.08
CA LEU A 117 -8.84 -10.26 -2.56
C LEU A 117 -9.97 -11.31 -2.50
N ASN A 118 -10.08 -12.20 -3.48
CA ASN A 118 -11.05 -13.31 -3.44
C ASN A 118 -10.75 -14.27 -2.29
N ARG A 119 -9.47 -14.60 -2.06
CA ARG A 119 -9.05 -15.50 -0.99
C ARG A 119 -9.52 -15.02 0.39
N VAL A 120 -9.52 -13.71 0.61
CA VAL A 120 -9.89 -13.10 1.90
C VAL A 120 -11.31 -12.51 1.91
N GLY A 121 -12.09 -12.70 0.83
CA GLY A 121 -13.49 -12.25 0.76
C GLY A 121 -13.66 -10.73 0.58
N LEU A 122 -12.64 -10.02 0.09
CA LEU A 122 -12.66 -8.57 -0.10
C LEU A 122 -12.92 -8.15 -1.56
N TYR A 123 -12.90 -9.07 -2.53
CA TYR A 123 -12.98 -8.72 -3.95
C TYR A 123 -14.23 -7.90 -4.29
N ASP A 124 -15.41 -8.37 -3.89
CA ASP A 124 -16.69 -7.72 -4.19
C ASP A 124 -16.83 -6.34 -3.51
N ARG A 125 -16.04 -6.07 -2.47
CA ARG A 125 -16.02 -4.79 -1.79
C ARG A 125 -15.39 -3.68 -2.63
N PHE A 126 -14.42 -4.04 -3.46
CA PHE A 126 -13.65 -3.09 -4.27
C PHE A 126 -14.00 -3.14 -5.76
N ALA A 127 -14.50 -4.24 -6.29
CA ALA A 127 -14.86 -4.37 -7.70
C ALA A 127 -15.99 -3.41 -8.09
N PRO A 128 -15.90 -2.72 -9.26
CA PRO A 128 -14.86 -2.85 -10.29
C PRO A 128 -13.63 -1.95 -10.10
N HIS A 129 -13.48 -1.26 -8.97
CA HIS A 129 -12.49 -0.21 -8.71
C HIS A 129 -11.17 -0.79 -8.18
N ILE A 130 -10.57 -1.67 -8.97
CA ILE A 130 -9.30 -2.33 -8.67
C ILE A 130 -8.31 -2.00 -9.79
N PHE A 131 -7.26 -1.26 -9.45
CA PHE A 131 -6.27 -0.74 -10.39
C PHE A 131 -4.90 -1.37 -10.15
N SER A 132 -4.23 -1.72 -11.26
CA SER A 132 -2.94 -2.39 -11.27
C SER A 132 -1.88 -1.55 -11.98
N ALA A 133 -0.63 -1.65 -11.54
CA ALA A 133 0.49 -0.97 -12.17
C ALA A 133 0.71 -1.36 -13.66
N VAL A 134 0.15 -2.48 -14.13
CA VAL A 134 0.23 -2.84 -15.57
C VAL A 134 -0.62 -1.93 -16.46
N GLN A 135 -1.54 -1.14 -15.89
CA GLN A 135 -2.40 -0.20 -16.62
C GLN A 135 -1.74 1.16 -16.85
N VAL A 136 -0.56 1.39 -16.27
CA VAL A 136 0.14 2.68 -16.34
C VAL A 136 1.57 2.50 -16.90
N LYS A 137 2.17 3.61 -17.30
CA LYS A 137 3.51 3.59 -17.89
C LYS A 137 4.60 3.33 -16.85
N HIS A 138 4.47 3.95 -15.68
CA HIS A 138 5.44 3.83 -14.59
C HIS A 138 4.72 3.44 -13.30
N GLY A 139 5.15 2.34 -12.68
CA GLY A 139 4.68 1.94 -11.36
C GLY A 139 5.32 2.76 -10.23
N LYS A 140 4.88 2.51 -8.99
CA LYS A 140 5.47 3.11 -7.78
C LYS A 140 7.02 2.97 -7.80
N PRO A 141 7.78 4.02 -7.51
CA PRO A 141 7.42 5.28 -6.85
C PRO A 141 6.92 6.41 -7.77
N ALA A 142 6.68 6.17 -9.07
CA ALA A 142 6.05 7.16 -9.92
C ALA A 142 4.57 7.37 -9.53
N PRO A 143 4.01 8.59 -9.75
CA PRO A 143 2.65 8.91 -9.33
C PRO A 143 1.56 8.30 -10.20
N ASP A 144 1.92 7.71 -11.34
CA ASP A 144 1.02 7.36 -12.45
C ASP A 144 -0.15 6.50 -11.97
N LEU A 145 0.11 5.49 -11.12
CA LEU A 145 -0.93 4.57 -10.64
C LEU A 145 -1.98 5.25 -9.77
N PHE A 146 -1.56 6.11 -8.85
CA PHE A 146 -2.48 6.83 -7.98
C PHE A 146 -3.25 7.91 -8.74
N LEU A 147 -2.61 8.61 -9.68
CA LEU A 147 -3.27 9.56 -10.57
C LEU A 147 -4.31 8.86 -11.45
N PHE A 148 -3.98 7.69 -12.00
CA PHE A 148 -4.91 6.86 -12.76
C PHE A 148 -6.11 6.42 -11.90
N ALA A 149 -5.88 5.93 -10.69
CA ALA A 149 -6.95 5.53 -9.79
C ALA A 149 -7.90 6.71 -9.47
N ALA A 150 -7.35 7.89 -9.16
CA ALA A 150 -8.14 9.10 -8.90
C ALA A 150 -8.97 9.51 -10.12
N GLU A 151 -8.37 9.47 -11.32
CA GLU A 151 -9.07 9.77 -12.59
C GLU A 151 -10.24 8.80 -12.84
N GLN A 152 -10.01 7.48 -12.67
CA GLN A 152 -11.07 6.47 -12.85
C GLN A 152 -12.20 6.61 -11.83
N MET A 153 -11.88 7.12 -10.64
CA MET A 153 -12.86 7.43 -9.59
C MET A 153 -13.47 8.83 -9.70
N ALA A 154 -13.12 9.60 -10.74
CA ALA A 154 -13.55 10.99 -10.97
C ALA A 154 -13.26 11.92 -9.76
N MET A 155 -12.14 11.72 -9.07
CA MET A 155 -11.71 12.49 -7.90
C MET A 155 -10.45 13.30 -8.19
N SER A 156 -10.32 14.48 -7.59
CA SER A 156 -9.07 15.22 -7.66
C SER A 156 -8.03 14.62 -6.68
N PRO A 157 -6.73 14.62 -7.01
CA PRO A 157 -5.69 14.07 -6.13
C PRO A 157 -5.72 14.64 -4.70
N LYS A 158 -6.06 15.91 -4.53
CA LYS A 158 -6.12 16.56 -3.21
C LYS A 158 -7.27 16.05 -2.32
N GLN A 159 -8.27 15.41 -2.92
CA GLN A 159 -9.40 14.81 -2.21
C GLN A 159 -9.17 13.32 -1.90
N CYS A 160 -8.03 12.77 -2.31
CA CYS A 160 -7.70 11.37 -2.10
C CYS A 160 -6.79 11.21 -0.87
N LEU A 161 -7.09 10.20 -0.08
CA LEU A 161 -6.21 9.67 0.96
C LEU A 161 -5.72 8.29 0.55
N VAL A 162 -4.42 8.06 0.63
CA VAL A 162 -3.80 6.78 0.31
C VAL A 162 -3.42 6.06 1.60
N ILE A 163 -3.64 4.75 1.64
CA ILE A 163 -3.17 3.86 2.71
C ILE A 163 -2.11 2.93 2.10
N GLU A 164 -0.91 2.98 2.63
CA GLU A 164 0.28 2.35 2.06
C GLU A 164 1.23 1.83 3.13
N ASP A 165 1.94 0.73 2.84
CA ASP A 165 2.91 0.13 3.75
C ASP A 165 4.37 0.30 3.28
N SER A 166 4.60 0.81 2.06
CA SER A 166 5.93 0.90 1.46
C SER A 166 6.43 2.32 1.26
N ALA A 167 7.74 2.54 1.40
CA ALA A 167 8.36 3.83 1.10
C ALA A 167 8.15 4.25 -0.37
N ALA A 168 8.15 3.29 -1.30
CA ALA A 168 7.93 3.55 -2.72
C ALA A 168 6.50 4.02 -3.00
N GLY A 169 5.50 3.40 -2.37
CA GLY A 169 4.11 3.80 -2.53
C GLY A 169 3.82 5.14 -1.85
N ILE A 170 4.39 5.40 -0.67
CA ILE A 170 4.29 6.71 -0.03
C ILE A 170 4.88 7.81 -0.93
N ALA A 171 6.06 7.57 -1.50
CA ALA A 171 6.67 8.51 -2.44
C ALA A 171 5.78 8.75 -3.67
N ALA A 172 5.16 7.70 -4.21
CA ALA A 172 4.23 7.78 -5.35
C ALA A 172 2.98 8.61 -5.01
N ALA A 173 2.35 8.38 -3.86
CA ALA A 173 1.18 9.14 -3.41
C ALA A 173 1.51 10.62 -3.21
N ARG A 174 2.66 10.91 -2.60
CA ARG A 174 3.18 12.27 -2.43
C ARG A 174 3.43 12.96 -3.76
N ALA A 175 4.07 12.26 -4.71
CA ALA A 175 4.31 12.78 -6.06
C ALA A 175 3.00 13.02 -6.83
N ALA A 176 1.94 12.24 -6.54
CA ALA A 176 0.60 12.47 -7.06
C ALA A 176 -0.13 13.67 -6.40
N GLY A 177 0.44 14.30 -5.37
CA GLY A 177 -0.17 15.39 -4.62
C GLY A 177 -1.27 14.93 -3.65
N MET A 178 -1.25 13.67 -3.25
CA MET A 178 -2.21 13.05 -2.32
C MET A 178 -1.65 13.04 -0.89
N THR A 179 -2.56 13.04 0.08
CA THR A 179 -2.22 12.71 1.47
C THR A 179 -2.06 11.20 1.59
N VAL A 180 -1.09 10.74 2.38
CA VAL A 180 -0.84 9.31 2.58
C VAL A 180 -0.61 8.98 4.04
N LEU A 181 -1.26 7.92 4.53
CA LEU A 181 -1.02 7.29 5.82
C LEU A 181 -0.16 6.04 5.60
N GLY A 182 0.85 5.88 6.45
CA GLY A 182 1.75 4.73 6.43
C GLY A 182 1.26 3.64 7.38
N PHE A 183 0.89 2.47 6.86
CA PHE A 183 0.53 1.31 7.65
C PHE A 183 1.75 0.41 7.88
N HIS A 184 2.01 0.04 9.15
CA HIS A 184 3.13 -0.83 9.51
C HIS A 184 2.71 -2.00 10.42
N GLY A 185 1.44 -2.39 10.38
CA GLY A 185 0.90 -3.54 11.12
C GLY A 185 1.03 -4.88 10.40
N GLY A 186 1.55 -4.91 9.17
CA GLY A 186 1.82 -6.15 8.44
C GLY A 186 2.94 -6.98 9.07
N SER A 187 2.87 -8.30 8.93
CA SER A 187 3.84 -9.24 9.53
C SER A 187 5.29 -9.07 9.02
N HIS A 188 5.46 -8.42 7.88
CA HIS A 188 6.76 -8.07 7.30
C HIS A 188 7.42 -6.86 7.99
N CYS A 189 6.66 -6.03 8.70
CA CYS A 189 7.17 -4.82 9.31
C CYS A 189 8.02 -5.13 10.55
N ARG A 190 9.27 -4.68 10.55
CA ARG A 190 10.20 -4.85 11.66
C ARG A 190 10.15 -3.63 12.60
N PRO A 191 10.61 -3.72 13.85
CA PRO A 191 10.73 -2.56 14.74
C PRO A 191 11.46 -1.40 14.06
N GLY A 192 10.92 -0.19 14.17
CA GLY A 192 11.46 1.00 13.50
C GLY A 192 10.96 1.22 12.07
N TYR A 193 10.16 0.33 11.49
CA TYR A 193 9.64 0.48 10.12
C TYR A 193 8.78 1.73 9.95
N ALA A 194 8.05 2.14 10.98
CA ALA A 194 7.31 3.40 11.02
C ALA A 194 8.17 4.63 10.67
N ASP A 195 9.44 4.65 11.10
CA ASP A 195 10.35 5.77 10.81
C ASP A 195 10.72 5.82 9.32
N THR A 196 10.83 4.66 8.68
CA THR A 196 11.02 4.55 7.22
C THR A 196 9.83 5.16 6.47
N LEU A 197 8.59 4.87 6.90
CA LEU A 197 7.39 5.42 6.29
C LEU A 197 7.26 6.93 6.53
N ARG A 198 7.60 7.41 7.74
CA ARG A 198 7.65 8.86 8.04
C ARG A 198 8.70 9.56 7.19
N ALA A 199 9.89 8.98 7.08
CA ALA A 199 10.97 9.54 6.25
C ALA A 199 10.59 9.59 4.77
N ALA A 200 9.78 8.66 4.27
CA ALA A 200 9.23 8.68 2.92
C ALA A 200 8.13 9.76 2.74
N GLY A 201 7.61 10.33 3.83
CA GLY A 201 6.67 11.44 3.82
C GLY A 201 5.22 11.09 4.15
N ALA A 202 4.98 9.98 4.85
CA ALA A 202 3.65 9.69 5.41
C ALA A 202 3.20 10.81 6.36
N ALA A 203 1.94 11.23 6.25
CA ALA A 203 1.36 12.27 7.12
C ALA A 203 1.23 11.78 8.57
N ALA A 204 0.92 10.50 8.74
CA ALA A 204 0.98 9.76 10.00
C ALA A 204 1.24 8.28 9.71
N THR A 205 1.61 7.53 10.75
CA THR A 205 1.83 6.08 10.67
C THR A 205 1.03 5.36 11.75
N PHE A 206 0.53 4.16 11.46
CA PHE A 206 -0.26 3.35 12.38
C PHE A 206 -0.04 1.85 12.11
N ASP A 207 -0.30 1.01 13.12
CA ASP A 207 -0.12 -0.45 13.05
C ASP A 207 -1.39 -1.25 13.34
N ASP A 208 -2.46 -0.58 13.72
CA ASP A 208 -3.77 -1.20 13.95
C ASP A 208 -4.83 -0.58 13.02
N MET A 209 -5.44 -1.39 12.16
CA MET A 209 -6.46 -0.92 11.22
C MET A 209 -7.66 -0.24 11.92
N ARG A 210 -7.95 -0.56 13.17
CA ARG A 210 -9.02 0.08 13.95
C ARG A 210 -8.79 1.58 14.20
N GLU A 211 -7.55 2.06 14.06
CA GLU A 211 -7.22 3.48 14.19
C GLU A 211 -7.57 4.29 12.94
N LEU A 212 -7.74 3.64 11.78
CA LEU A 212 -7.83 4.32 10.49
C LEU A 212 -8.97 5.35 10.44
N ALA A 213 -10.17 4.99 10.91
CA ALA A 213 -11.33 5.91 10.89
C ALA A 213 -11.06 7.19 11.71
N ARG A 214 -10.41 7.04 12.88
CA ARG A 214 -9.99 8.18 13.72
C ARG A 214 -8.94 9.04 12.99
N LEU A 215 -7.93 8.42 12.40
CA LEU A 215 -6.87 9.15 11.67
C LEU A 215 -7.42 9.93 10.48
N ILE A 216 -8.38 9.36 9.74
CA ILE A 216 -9.09 10.08 8.66
C ILE A 216 -9.79 11.32 9.20
N ALA A 217 -10.50 11.21 10.33
CA ALA A 217 -11.21 12.31 10.96
C ALA A 217 -10.25 13.41 11.46
N ASP A 218 -9.15 13.02 12.12
CA ASP A 218 -8.13 13.95 12.63
C ASP A 218 -7.49 14.76 11.50
N LEU A 219 -7.09 14.12 10.40
CA LEU A 219 -6.53 14.79 9.23
C LEU A 219 -7.54 15.73 8.55
N ALA A 220 -8.83 15.39 8.57
CA ALA A 220 -9.87 16.26 8.03
C ALA A 220 -10.05 17.55 8.86
N LEU A 221 -9.87 17.46 10.18
CA LEU A 221 -9.96 18.62 11.10
C LEU A 221 -8.75 19.55 10.98
N ASP A 222 -7.55 19.01 10.91
CA ASP A 222 -6.30 19.78 10.81
C ASP A 222 -6.21 20.62 9.52
N ALA A 223 -6.90 20.19 8.49
CA ALA A 223 -6.95 20.88 7.21
C ALA A 223 -7.97 22.03 7.12
N GLN A 224 -8.76 22.29 8.18
CA GLN A 224 -9.64 23.45 8.23
C GLN A 224 -8.82 24.71 8.57
N PRO A 225 -8.92 25.79 7.78
CA PRO A 225 -8.23 27.03 8.14
C PRO A 225 -8.73 27.52 9.49
N HIS A 226 -7.82 27.73 10.42
CA HIS A 226 -8.11 28.44 11.67
C HIS A 226 -8.71 29.78 11.31
N THR A 227 -10.01 29.95 11.49
CA THR A 227 -10.67 31.25 11.41
C THR A 227 -10.19 32.04 12.63
N PRO A 228 -9.40 33.12 12.46
CA PRO A 228 -8.98 33.89 13.60
C PRO A 228 -10.21 34.46 14.28
N HIS A 229 -10.33 34.23 15.56
CA HIS A 229 -11.38 34.77 16.41
C HIS A 229 -11.36 36.29 16.28
N ARG A 230 -12.35 36.87 15.58
CA ARG A 230 -12.53 38.34 15.46
C ARG A 230 -12.80 38.85 16.87
N PRO A 231 -11.96 39.79 17.41
CA PRO A 231 -12.29 40.45 18.69
C PRO A 231 -13.64 41.12 18.53
N ARG A 232 -14.52 40.95 19.52
CA ARG A 232 -15.76 41.74 19.62
C ARG A 232 -15.36 43.23 19.77
N GLU A 233 -15.61 44.04 18.77
CA GLU A 233 -15.55 45.50 18.91
C GLU A 233 -16.50 45.92 20.00
N GLY A 234 -15.94 46.56 21.04
CA GLY A 234 -16.70 47.10 22.14
C GLY A 234 -17.67 48.18 21.62
N ARG A 235 -18.93 48.05 22.02
CA ARG A 235 -19.89 49.17 21.91
C ARG A 235 -19.38 50.30 22.81
N GLU A 236 -18.93 51.37 22.21
CA GLU A 236 -18.83 52.66 22.93
C GLU A 236 -20.25 53.15 23.19
N ASP A 237 -20.59 53.23 24.48
CA ASP A 237 -21.81 53.91 24.94
C ASP A 237 -21.62 55.42 24.76
N GLU A 238 -22.38 56.02 23.83
CA GLU A 238 -22.58 57.45 23.80
C GLU A 238 -23.41 57.91 25.00
N LYS A 239 -22.82 58.85 25.72
CA LYS A 239 -23.54 59.76 26.64
C LYS A 239 -23.72 61.09 26.00
#